data_4cd6d2fb6d61b2c94bf9f356919cbdcb
#
_entry.id   4cd6d2fb6d61b2c94bf9f356919cbdcb
#
_cell.length_a   1.000
_cell.length_b   1.000
_cell.length_c   1.000
_cell.angle_alpha   90.00
_cell.angle_beta   90.00
_cell.angle_gamma   90.00
#
_symmetry.space_group_name_H-M   'P 1'
#
loop_
_entity.id
_entity.type
_entity.pdbx_description
1 polymer ?
#
loop_
_entity_poly.entity_id
_entity_poly.type
_entity_poly.pdbx_seq_one_letter_code
_entity_poly.pdbx_strand_id
1 'polypeptide(L)'
;MTRDYWLYGGLGVVAVVGIWVLFVGLPRWYPPDGTSTVSTDAASAIPADDALVEATLFYVSDDGMRLVGSQRRLERHADPAAQARVILEAQLAEPPEPLLSPIPSGTELRAVYLSGQDAFVDLSAEVALGHSGGSLEELFTVYA
;
A
#
# COMPACT_ATOMS: atom_id res chain seq x y z
N MET A 1 1.06 53.25 -37.60
CA MET A 1 1.70 51.92 -37.60
C MET A 1 2.52 51.67 -36.32
N THR A 2 2.06 52.03 -35.12
CA THR A 2 2.84 51.86 -33.87
C THR A 2 2.07 51.20 -32.74
N ARG A 3 0.86 50.68 -33.03
CA ARG A 3 -0.03 50.10 -31.99
C ARG A 3 0.13 48.60 -31.82
N ASP A 4 0.73 47.93 -32.80
CA ASP A 4 0.81 46.46 -32.81
C ASP A 4 2.06 45.91 -32.07
N TYR A 5 3.13 46.70 -32.00
CA TYR A 5 4.35 46.28 -31.25
C TYR A 5 4.16 46.16 -29.74
N TRP A 6 3.21 46.89 -29.17
CA TRP A 6 2.89 46.82 -27.75
C TRP A 6 2.16 45.52 -27.39
N LEU A 7 1.32 45.02 -28.31
CA LEU A 7 0.61 43.73 -28.14
C LEU A 7 1.58 42.56 -28.24
N TYR A 8 2.53 42.59 -29.17
CA TYR A 8 3.53 41.50 -29.30
C TYR A 8 4.58 41.56 -28.19
N GLY A 9 4.93 42.71 -27.67
CA GLY A 9 5.80 42.87 -26.51
C GLY A 9 5.16 42.30 -25.24
N GLY A 10 3.87 42.58 -24.99
CA GLY A 10 3.13 42.01 -23.85
C GLY A 10 2.99 40.49 -23.92
N LEU A 11 2.70 39.95 -25.11
CA LEU A 11 2.58 38.49 -25.32
C LEU A 11 3.91 37.77 -25.07
N GLY A 12 5.03 38.38 -25.51
CA GLY A 12 6.38 37.84 -25.30
C GLY A 12 6.77 37.78 -23.82
N VAL A 13 6.45 38.79 -23.03
CA VAL A 13 6.73 38.82 -21.60
C VAL A 13 5.93 37.75 -20.85
N VAL A 14 4.65 37.59 -21.19
CA VAL A 14 3.79 36.54 -20.57
C VAL A 14 4.31 35.14 -20.90
N ALA A 15 4.78 34.90 -22.13
CA ALA A 15 5.36 33.61 -22.52
C ALA A 15 6.67 33.32 -21.76
N VAL A 16 7.56 34.31 -21.61
CA VAL A 16 8.83 34.16 -20.88
C VAL A 16 8.57 33.90 -19.39
N VAL A 17 7.63 34.60 -18.76
CA VAL A 17 7.24 34.38 -17.36
C VAL A 17 6.60 33.02 -17.19
N GLY A 18 5.76 32.57 -18.12
CA GLY A 18 5.15 31.25 -18.09
C GLY A 18 6.17 30.11 -18.18
N ILE A 19 7.16 30.23 -19.07
CA ILE A 19 8.27 29.29 -19.21
C ILE A 19 9.15 29.29 -17.95
N TRP A 20 9.41 30.45 -17.38
CA TRP A 20 10.20 30.56 -16.14
C TRP A 20 9.49 29.88 -14.94
N VAL A 21 8.18 30.09 -14.80
CA VAL A 21 7.37 29.42 -13.75
C VAL A 21 7.33 27.91 -13.95
N LEU A 22 7.21 27.45 -15.21
CA LEU A 22 7.20 26.00 -15.52
C LEU A 22 8.56 25.34 -15.27
N PHE A 23 9.66 25.99 -15.63
CA PHE A 23 10.99 25.37 -15.55
C PHE A 23 11.72 25.61 -14.22
N VAL A 24 11.42 26.69 -13.52
CA VAL A 24 12.10 27.08 -12.27
C VAL A 24 11.18 26.99 -11.06
N GLY A 25 9.91 27.37 -11.22
CA GLY A 25 8.94 27.39 -10.12
C GLY A 25 8.41 26.00 -9.77
N LEU A 26 8.00 25.21 -10.77
CA LEU A 26 7.45 23.88 -10.56
C LEU A 26 8.46 22.87 -9.98
N PRO A 27 9.71 22.78 -10.45
CA PRO A 27 10.69 21.87 -9.84
C PRO A 27 11.06 22.24 -8.40
N ARG A 28 10.87 23.49 -8.03
CA ARG A 28 11.17 23.95 -6.67
C ARG A 28 10.02 23.74 -5.69
N TRP A 29 8.78 23.67 -6.20
CA TRP A 29 7.57 23.40 -5.39
C TRP A 29 7.19 21.92 -5.36
N TYR A 30 7.57 21.18 -6.42
CA TYR A 30 7.50 19.73 -6.51
C TYR A 30 8.91 19.21 -6.77
N PRO A 31 9.75 19.01 -5.74
CA PRO A 31 11.02 18.32 -5.94
C PRO A 31 10.69 16.94 -6.52
N PRO A 32 11.33 16.53 -7.64
CA PRO A 32 11.20 15.16 -8.10
C PRO A 32 11.74 14.26 -6.98
N ASP A 33 10.89 13.35 -6.51
CA ASP A 33 11.25 12.39 -5.48
C ASP A 33 12.56 11.69 -5.83
N GLY A 34 13.60 12.02 -5.02
CA GLY A 34 14.72 11.17 -4.71
C GLY A 34 15.55 10.60 -5.85
N THR A 35 16.46 11.38 -6.43
CA THR A 35 17.78 10.84 -6.72
C THR A 35 18.55 10.72 -5.41
N SER A 36 18.33 9.64 -4.70
CA SER A 36 19.22 9.20 -3.63
C SER A 36 20.56 8.86 -4.27
N THR A 37 21.54 9.75 -4.15
CA THR A 37 22.93 9.42 -4.36
C THR A 37 23.27 8.28 -3.39
N VAL A 38 23.46 7.09 -3.95
CA VAL A 38 24.03 5.94 -3.23
C VAL A 38 25.45 6.34 -2.82
N SER A 39 25.59 6.80 -1.59
CA SER A 39 26.88 6.82 -0.92
C SER A 39 27.16 5.40 -0.45
N THR A 40 27.98 4.70 -1.24
CA THR A 40 28.63 3.45 -0.81
C THR A 40 29.68 3.81 0.22
N ASP A 41 29.30 3.82 1.48
CA ASP A 41 30.21 3.46 2.60
C ASP A 41 29.43 3.35 3.92
N ALA A 42 29.81 2.36 4.68
CA ALA A 42 29.30 1.97 5.99
C ALA A 42 28.05 1.07 5.95
N ALA A 43 28.26 -0.18 6.34
CA ALA A 43 27.24 -1.06 6.90
C ALA A 43 26.59 -0.38 8.12
N SER A 44 25.69 0.57 7.85
CA SER A 44 24.83 1.14 8.87
C SER A 44 23.75 0.11 9.13
N ALA A 45 23.70 -0.40 10.35
CA ALA A 45 22.56 -1.13 10.86
C ALA A 45 21.31 -0.31 10.51
N ILE A 46 20.42 -0.89 9.70
CA ILE A 46 19.10 -0.33 9.39
C ILE A 46 18.45 -0.01 10.74
N PRO A 47 18.01 1.24 10.99
CA PRO A 47 17.28 1.54 12.22
C PRO A 47 16.16 0.52 12.40
N ALA A 48 15.96 0.01 13.62
CA ALA A 48 14.97 -1.04 13.88
C ALA A 48 13.55 -0.66 13.43
N ASP A 49 13.27 0.63 13.26
CA ASP A 49 11.99 1.15 12.77
C ASP A 49 11.86 1.03 11.23
N ASP A 50 12.98 1.05 10.48
CA ASP A 50 12.98 0.83 9.01
C ASP A 50 12.87 -0.66 8.63
N ALA A 51 13.10 -1.56 9.59
CA ALA A 51 12.97 -3.00 9.40
C ALA A 51 11.52 -3.49 9.50
N LEU A 52 10.58 -2.63 9.93
CA LEU A 52 9.18 -2.95 10.11
C LEU A 52 8.30 -2.16 9.14
N VAL A 53 7.17 -2.75 8.79
CA VAL A 53 6.08 -2.11 8.05
C VAL A 53 4.79 -2.22 8.87
N GLU A 54 4.00 -1.17 8.89
CA GLU A 54 2.70 -1.19 9.53
C GLU A 54 1.65 -1.68 8.52
N ALA A 55 0.97 -2.78 8.87
CA ALA A 55 -0.12 -3.35 8.09
C ALA A 55 -1.43 -3.26 8.89
N THR A 56 -2.53 -3.00 8.20
CA THR A 56 -3.87 -3.09 8.79
C THR A 56 -4.46 -4.45 8.44
N LEU A 57 -4.69 -5.28 9.45
CA LEU A 57 -5.36 -6.56 9.35
C LEU A 57 -6.82 -6.39 9.77
N PHE A 58 -7.73 -7.13 9.14
CA PHE A 58 -9.15 -6.99 9.39
C PHE A 58 -9.70 -8.23 10.09
N TYR A 59 -10.40 -8.01 11.19
CA TYR A 59 -11.00 -9.05 12.00
C TYR A 59 -12.48 -8.76 12.23
N VAL A 60 -13.24 -9.78 12.53
CA VAL A 60 -14.65 -9.64 12.90
C VAL A 60 -14.75 -9.16 14.35
N SER A 61 -15.61 -8.19 14.60
CA SER A 61 -15.91 -7.73 15.96
C SER A 61 -16.51 -8.87 16.83
N ASP A 62 -16.42 -8.73 18.13
CA ASP A 62 -16.96 -9.68 19.11
C ASP A 62 -18.48 -9.96 18.97
N ASP A 63 -19.22 -8.96 18.47
CA ASP A 63 -20.66 -9.09 18.16
C ASP A 63 -20.95 -9.79 16.82
N GLY A 64 -19.90 -10.10 16.02
CA GLY A 64 -20.02 -10.79 14.73
C GLY A 64 -20.61 -9.94 13.59
N MET A 65 -20.76 -8.64 13.77
CA MET A 65 -21.56 -7.82 12.85
C MET A 65 -20.76 -6.95 11.89
N ARG A 66 -19.44 -6.79 12.08
CA ARG A 66 -18.62 -5.89 11.27
C ARG A 66 -17.15 -6.30 11.25
N LEU A 67 -16.43 -5.84 10.21
CA LEU A 67 -14.97 -5.90 10.17
C LEU A 67 -14.37 -4.70 10.90
N VAL A 68 -13.33 -4.95 11.67
CA VAL A 68 -12.55 -3.97 12.44
C VAL A 68 -11.09 -4.07 12.01
N GLY A 69 -10.50 -2.96 11.59
CA GLY A 69 -9.08 -2.88 11.27
C GLY A 69 -8.22 -2.85 12.53
N SER A 70 -7.20 -3.69 12.58
CA SER A 70 -6.18 -3.75 13.63
C SER A 70 -4.81 -3.53 13.03
N GLN A 71 -4.06 -2.55 13.52
CA GLN A 71 -2.71 -2.26 13.03
C GLN A 71 -1.71 -3.22 13.65
N ARG A 72 -0.85 -3.80 12.81
CA ARG A 72 0.21 -4.71 13.21
C ARG A 72 1.53 -4.32 12.56
N ARG A 73 2.59 -4.35 13.33
CA ARG A 73 3.95 -4.17 12.81
C ARG A 73 4.49 -5.52 12.38
N LEU A 74 4.87 -5.63 11.12
CA LEU A 74 5.38 -6.83 10.48
C LEU A 74 6.79 -6.57 9.95
N GLU A 75 7.55 -7.62 9.74
CA GLU A 75 8.86 -7.52 9.12
C GLU A 75 8.75 -6.99 7.69
N ARG A 76 9.63 -6.05 7.35
CA ARG A 76 9.70 -5.47 6.01
C ARG A 76 10.53 -6.36 5.10
N HIS A 77 9.96 -6.73 3.97
CA HIS A 77 10.64 -7.45 2.91
C HIS A 77 10.81 -6.56 1.67
N ALA A 78 12.00 -6.64 1.04
CA ALA A 78 12.28 -5.90 -0.19
C ALA A 78 11.54 -6.48 -1.40
N ASP A 79 11.28 -7.79 -1.39
CA ASP A 79 10.47 -8.46 -2.40
C ASP A 79 8.98 -8.29 -2.10
N PRO A 80 8.18 -7.71 -3.04
CA PRO A 80 6.76 -7.50 -2.84
C PRO A 80 5.97 -8.78 -2.60
N ALA A 81 6.33 -9.91 -3.22
CA ALA A 81 5.64 -11.18 -3.04
C ALA A 81 5.92 -11.76 -1.63
N ALA A 82 7.16 -11.63 -1.15
CA ALA A 82 7.50 -11.99 0.22
C ALA A 82 6.78 -11.10 1.24
N GLN A 83 6.68 -9.79 0.98
CA GLN A 83 5.92 -8.89 1.86
C GLN A 83 4.43 -9.24 1.88
N ALA A 84 3.83 -9.51 0.74
CA ALA A 84 2.43 -9.95 0.66
C ALA A 84 2.20 -11.25 1.42
N ARG A 85 3.11 -12.21 1.32
CA ARG A 85 3.05 -13.47 2.08
C ARG A 85 3.03 -13.22 3.58
N VAL A 86 3.93 -12.41 4.11
CA VAL A 86 4.00 -12.10 5.56
C VAL A 86 2.72 -11.43 6.05
N ILE A 87 2.13 -10.53 5.26
CA ILE A 87 0.86 -9.87 5.61
C ILE A 87 -0.28 -10.90 5.64
N LEU A 88 -0.38 -11.78 4.64
CA LEU A 88 -1.42 -12.80 4.57
C LEU A 88 -1.26 -13.86 5.66
N GLU A 89 -0.05 -14.31 5.97
CA GLU A 89 0.21 -15.21 7.08
C GLU A 89 -0.18 -14.58 8.42
N ALA A 90 0.07 -13.28 8.58
CA ALA A 90 -0.36 -12.55 9.77
C ALA A 90 -1.89 -12.42 9.87
N GLN A 91 -2.60 -12.31 8.72
CA GLN A 91 -4.07 -12.28 8.66
C GLN A 91 -4.69 -13.65 8.99
N LEU A 92 -4.02 -14.74 8.58
CA LEU A 92 -4.43 -16.11 8.85
C LEU A 92 -4.12 -16.56 10.29
N ALA A 93 -3.24 -15.84 10.99
CA ALA A 93 -2.90 -16.14 12.37
C ALA A 93 -4.08 -15.86 13.32
N GLU A 94 -3.96 -16.39 14.54
CA GLU A 94 -4.97 -16.19 15.58
C GLU A 94 -5.19 -14.68 15.86
N PRO A 95 -6.47 -14.23 15.84
CA PRO A 95 -6.81 -12.83 16.08
C PRO A 95 -6.54 -12.44 17.54
N PRO A 96 -6.30 -11.16 17.80
CA PRO A 96 -6.23 -10.67 19.17
C PRO A 96 -7.62 -10.65 19.81
N GLU A 97 -7.73 -11.15 21.05
CA GLU A 97 -8.99 -11.08 21.80
C GLU A 97 -9.46 -9.62 22.00
N PRO A 98 -10.76 -9.34 21.92
CA PRO A 98 -11.91 -10.25 21.73
C PRO A 98 -12.36 -10.44 20.27
N LEU A 99 -11.49 -10.13 19.29
CA LEU A 99 -11.83 -10.22 17.87
C LEU A 99 -11.85 -11.66 17.37
N LEU A 100 -12.60 -11.89 16.28
CA LEU A 100 -12.74 -13.20 15.66
C LEU A 100 -12.09 -13.21 14.27
N SER A 101 -11.59 -14.36 13.84
CA SER A 101 -11.05 -14.50 12.49
C SER A 101 -12.19 -14.46 11.46
N PRO A 102 -12.05 -13.65 10.39
CA PRO A 102 -12.99 -13.69 9.25
C PRO A 102 -12.74 -14.88 8.33
N ILE A 103 -11.59 -15.56 8.51
CA ILE A 103 -11.17 -16.69 7.68
C ILE A 103 -11.35 -17.97 8.49
N PRO A 104 -11.92 -19.04 7.89
CA PRO A 104 -12.10 -20.31 8.57
C PRO A 104 -10.80 -20.86 9.16
N SER A 105 -10.89 -21.40 10.36
CA SER A 105 -9.75 -22.03 11.04
C SER A 105 -9.18 -23.20 10.23
N GLY A 106 -7.85 -23.35 10.25
CA GLY A 106 -7.16 -24.37 9.49
C GLY A 106 -6.88 -23.99 8.03
N THR A 107 -7.30 -22.79 7.58
CA THR A 107 -6.92 -22.27 6.26
C THR A 107 -5.43 -21.99 6.22
N GLU A 108 -4.74 -22.52 5.20
CA GLU A 108 -3.31 -22.34 4.98
C GLU A 108 -3.04 -21.56 3.70
N LEU A 109 -2.03 -20.69 3.74
CA LEU A 109 -1.53 -19.99 2.57
C LEU A 109 -0.59 -20.91 1.78
N ARG A 110 -0.98 -21.32 0.57
CA ARG A 110 -0.18 -22.15 -0.33
C ARG A 110 0.79 -21.33 -1.16
N ALA A 111 0.29 -20.30 -1.83
CA ALA A 111 1.10 -19.44 -2.68
C ALA A 111 0.54 -18.04 -2.82
N VAL A 112 1.42 -17.09 -3.14
CA VAL A 112 1.07 -15.72 -3.55
C VAL A 112 1.82 -15.39 -4.82
N TYR A 113 1.11 -14.88 -5.81
CA TYR A 113 1.66 -14.42 -7.08
C TYR A 113 1.22 -12.99 -7.32
N LEU A 114 2.16 -12.12 -7.69
CA LEU A 114 1.88 -10.74 -8.07
C LEU A 114 2.09 -10.57 -9.57
N SER A 115 1.13 -9.94 -10.25
CA SER A 115 1.22 -9.62 -11.67
C SER A 115 0.63 -8.23 -11.94
N GLY A 116 1.48 -7.27 -12.27
CA GLY A 116 1.05 -5.89 -12.43
C GLY A 116 0.50 -5.30 -11.13
N GLN A 117 -0.80 -5.02 -11.11
CA GLN A 117 -1.51 -4.50 -9.91
C GLN A 117 -2.38 -5.58 -9.24
N ASP A 118 -2.33 -6.81 -9.72
CA ASP A 118 -3.15 -7.91 -9.23
C ASP A 118 -2.33 -8.83 -8.33
N ALA A 119 -2.97 -9.32 -7.26
CA ALA A 119 -2.45 -10.35 -6.38
C ALA A 119 -3.33 -11.62 -6.50
N PHE A 120 -2.70 -12.74 -6.78
CA PHE A 120 -3.34 -14.06 -6.81
C PHE A 120 -2.92 -14.82 -5.56
N VAL A 121 -3.90 -15.13 -4.72
CA VAL A 121 -3.69 -15.83 -3.45
C VAL A 121 -4.26 -17.23 -3.55
N ASP A 122 -3.40 -18.24 -3.39
CA ASP A 122 -3.79 -19.65 -3.32
C ASP A 122 -3.90 -20.08 -1.86
N LEU A 123 -5.12 -20.37 -1.43
CA LEU A 123 -5.44 -20.86 -0.10
C LEU A 123 -5.82 -22.35 -0.13
N SER A 124 -5.70 -23.01 1.00
CA SER A 124 -6.13 -24.39 1.14
C SER A 124 -7.66 -24.53 1.07
N ALA A 125 -8.17 -25.74 0.88
CA ALA A 125 -9.59 -26.00 0.68
C ALA A 125 -10.47 -25.61 1.89
N GLU A 126 -9.86 -25.51 3.05
CA GLU A 126 -10.52 -25.15 4.31
C GLU A 126 -11.19 -23.78 4.23
N VAL A 127 -10.64 -22.83 3.42
CA VAL A 127 -11.28 -21.53 3.18
C VAL A 127 -12.70 -21.67 2.60
N ALA A 128 -12.96 -22.71 1.79
CA ALA A 128 -14.27 -22.93 1.20
C ALA A 128 -15.13 -23.88 2.01
N LEU A 129 -14.51 -24.85 2.70
CA LEU A 129 -15.22 -25.91 3.42
C LEU A 129 -15.52 -25.56 4.88
N GLY A 130 -14.75 -24.62 5.44
CA GLY A 130 -14.82 -24.27 6.86
C GLY A 130 -15.90 -23.26 7.22
N HIS A 131 -16.62 -22.70 6.23
CA HIS A 131 -17.74 -21.79 6.51
C HIS A 131 -18.94 -22.55 7.07
N SER A 132 -19.50 -22.06 8.18
CA SER A 132 -20.69 -22.63 8.81
C SER A 132 -21.99 -22.37 8.01
N GLY A 133 -21.87 -21.57 6.94
CA GLY A 133 -22.96 -21.14 6.07
C GLY A 133 -23.54 -19.79 6.52
N GLY A 134 -23.64 -18.87 5.58
CA GLY A 134 -24.19 -17.54 5.79
C GLY A 134 -23.44 -16.49 4.98
N SER A 135 -24.21 -15.68 4.23
CA SER A 135 -23.64 -14.68 3.31
C SER A 135 -22.75 -13.66 4.00
N LEU A 136 -22.93 -13.42 5.31
CA LEU A 136 -22.15 -12.43 6.05
C LEU A 136 -20.73 -12.93 6.34
N GLU A 137 -20.56 -14.18 6.75
CA GLU A 137 -19.25 -14.77 7.01
C GLU A 137 -18.41 -14.88 5.72
N GLU A 138 -19.04 -15.34 4.64
CA GLU A 138 -18.39 -15.38 3.32
C GLU A 138 -17.97 -13.99 2.85
N LEU A 139 -18.82 -12.98 3.08
CA LEU A 139 -18.51 -11.59 2.76
C LEU A 139 -17.29 -11.10 3.57
N PHE A 140 -17.23 -11.37 4.86
CA PHE A 140 -16.10 -10.97 5.69
C PHE A 140 -14.79 -11.63 5.24
N THR A 141 -14.82 -12.90 4.84
CA THR A 141 -13.63 -13.58 4.29
C THR A 141 -13.12 -12.92 3.03
N VAL A 142 -14.01 -12.44 2.15
CA VAL A 142 -13.63 -11.78 0.90
C VAL A 142 -13.08 -10.37 1.12
N TYR A 143 -13.55 -9.68 2.15
CA TYR A 143 -13.19 -8.27 2.40
C TYR A 143 -12.16 -8.06 3.52
N ALA A 144 -11.72 -9.12 4.18
CA ALA A 144 -10.64 -9.07 5.15
C ALA A 144 -9.27 -9.10 4.48
#